data_aba1da2308cf2777831c279626b32cef
#
_entry.id   aba1da2308cf2777831c279626b32cef
#
_cell.length_a   1.000
_cell.length_b   1.000
_cell.length_c   1.000
_cell.angle_alpha   90.00
_cell.angle_beta   90.00
_cell.angle_gamma   90.00
#
_symmetry.space_group_name_H-M   'P 1'
#
loop_
_entity.id
_entity.type
_entity.pdbx_description
1 polymer ?
#
loop_
_entity_poly.entity_id
_entity_poly.type
_entity_poly.pdbx_seq_one_letter_code
_entity_poly.pdbx_strand_id
1 'polypeptide(L)'
;MPAPVVLLLTAAHLPELAADDQPLISAFANAGWDPRPAVWSGPIPDADLAVIRSCWDYTERLDDFLAAIDAIGRRMPLWNPAATVRWNADKRYLLELAGRGVATPPLLVTEPGSPHTLDGVMGALGSEQLVLKPVVGASGKGVLRIDPADEAAWQHAVAWAPMRVQRFVPEVVTDGEWSLMWFHGRFSHAVRKRPRAGEIRVQEEHGGTVEPATPGAVMLRAAERALAAVPHPWHYARVDGVMSGGEFLIMELELIEPQLFLTGNNAASRMPG
;
A
#
# COMPACT_ATOMS: atom_id res chain seq x y z
N MET A 1 -32.14 17.34 -10.06
CA MET A 1 -32.02 16.24 -9.09
C MET A 1 -30.94 16.63 -8.10
N PRO A 2 -30.98 16.22 -6.84
CA PRO A 2 -29.86 16.47 -5.93
C PRO A 2 -28.58 15.82 -6.50
N ALA A 3 -27.41 16.34 -6.14
CA ALA A 3 -26.15 15.77 -6.51
C ALA A 3 -26.00 14.36 -5.90
N PRO A 4 -25.43 13.40 -6.63
CA PRO A 4 -25.13 12.09 -6.06
C PRO A 4 -24.11 12.22 -4.92
N VAL A 5 -24.27 11.39 -3.88
CA VAL A 5 -23.42 11.45 -2.67
C VAL A 5 -22.27 10.46 -2.80
N VAL A 6 -21.04 10.91 -2.53
CA VAL A 6 -19.88 10.03 -2.38
C VAL A 6 -19.33 10.10 -0.96
N LEU A 7 -19.21 8.94 -0.31
CA LEU A 7 -18.55 8.83 0.99
C LEU A 7 -17.05 8.63 0.81
N LEU A 8 -16.26 9.46 1.47
CA LEU A 8 -14.82 9.29 1.57
C LEU A 8 -14.53 8.68 2.96
N LEU A 9 -14.28 7.36 2.97
CA LEU A 9 -14.12 6.61 4.22
C LEU A 9 -12.80 6.98 4.90
N THR A 10 -12.85 7.21 6.20
CA THR A 10 -11.72 7.66 7.01
C THR A 10 -11.71 7.01 8.39
N ALA A 11 -10.61 7.17 9.12
CA ALA A 11 -10.44 6.71 10.50
C ALA A 11 -11.06 7.71 11.51
N ALA A 12 -11.42 7.23 12.70
CA ALA A 12 -12.01 8.05 13.74
C ALA A 12 -11.09 9.20 14.23
N HIS A 13 -9.79 9.03 14.16
CA HIS A 13 -8.81 10.06 14.52
C HIS A 13 -8.51 11.06 13.39
N LEU A 14 -9.08 10.85 12.20
CA LEU A 14 -8.98 11.71 11.02
C LEU A 14 -10.36 11.99 10.41
N PRO A 15 -11.36 12.48 11.19
CA PRO A 15 -12.75 12.54 10.76
C PRO A 15 -12.96 13.40 9.51
N GLU A 16 -12.07 14.37 9.26
CA GLU A 16 -12.12 15.28 8.11
C GLU A 16 -11.14 14.84 6.99
N LEU A 17 -10.68 13.59 6.97
CA LEU A 17 -9.62 13.05 6.10
C LEU A 17 -8.21 13.55 6.44
N ALA A 18 -7.21 12.85 5.94
CA ALA A 18 -5.83 13.31 5.94
C ALA A 18 -5.63 14.49 4.98
N ALA A 19 -4.61 15.31 5.24
CA ALA A 19 -4.31 16.51 4.44
C ALA A 19 -4.11 16.18 2.94
N ASP A 20 -3.50 15.03 2.63
CA ASP A 20 -3.29 14.58 1.24
C ASP A 20 -4.60 14.24 0.51
N ASP A 21 -5.65 13.85 1.24
CA ASP A 21 -6.96 13.49 0.68
C ASP A 21 -7.92 14.69 0.56
N GLN A 22 -7.63 15.83 1.20
CA GLN A 22 -8.47 17.04 1.13
C GLN A 22 -8.77 17.52 -0.30
N PRO A 23 -7.82 17.47 -1.26
CA PRO A 23 -8.10 17.84 -2.64
C PRO A 23 -9.22 17.04 -3.30
N LEU A 24 -9.53 15.82 -2.80
CA LEU A 24 -10.62 14.99 -3.32
C LEU A 24 -11.99 15.61 -3.09
N ILE A 25 -12.17 16.33 -1.98
CA ILE A 25 -13.44 17.05 -1.69
C ILE A 25 -13.77 17.99 -2.85
N SER A 26 -12.81 18.85 -3.23
CA SER A 26 -13.01 19.77 -4.34
C SER A 26 -13.11 19.06 -5.68
N ALA A 27 -12.35 17.99 -5.90
CA ALA A 27 -12.36 17.24 -7.16
C ALA A 27 -13.74 16.58 -7.39
N PHE A 28 -14.30 15.91 -6.40
CA PHE A 28 -15.63 15.30 -6.49
C PHE A 28 -16.73 16.37 -6.62
N ALA A 29 -16.66 17.47 -5.85
CA ALA A 29 -17.62 18.55 -5.97
C ALA A 29 -17.63 19.18 -7.36
N ASN A 30 -16.46 19.41 -7.96
CA ASN A 30 -16.32 19.92 -9.34
C ASN A 30 -16.84 18.93 -10.40
N ALA A 31 -16.82 17.63 -10.09
CA ALA A 31 -17.40 16.58 -10.93
C ALA A 31 -18.94 16.41 -10.72
N GLY A 32 -19.56 17.24 -9.88
CA GLY A 32 -21.02 17.23 -9.64
C GLY A 32 -21.47 16.27 -8.54
N TRP A 33 -20.56 15.75 -7.72
CA TRP A 33 -20.87 14.93 -6.56
C TRP A 33 -20.99 15.77 -5.29
N ASP A 34 -21.65 15.22 -4.26
CA ASP A 34 -21.67 15.72 -2.88
C ASP A 34 -20.72 14.85 -2.01
N PRO A 35 -19.43 15.22 -1.88
CA PRO A 35 -18.44 14.45 -1.13
C PRO A 35 -18.62 14.65 0.38
N ARG A 36 -18.70 13.53 1.13
CA ARG A 36 -18.85 13.52 2.57
C ARG A 36 -17.83 12.59 3.21
N PRO A 37 -16.96 13.07 4.11
CA PRO A 37 -16.17 12.20 4.95
C PRO A 37 -17.08 11.32 5.83
N ALA A 38 -16.71 10.05 6.01
CA ALA A 38 -17.44 9.12 6.86
C ALA A 38 -16.47 8.19 7.60
N VAL A 39 -16.55 8.14 8.91
CA VAL A 39 -15.70 7.24 9.70
C VAL A 39 -16.14 5.81 9.49
N TRP A 40 -15.24 4.96 8.96
CA TRP A 40 -15.54 3.58 8.57
C TRP A 40 -16.11 2.72 9.70
N SER A 41 -15.73 3.00 10.96
CA SER A 41 -16.17 2.29 12.16
C SER A 41 -17.42 2.90 12.83
N GLY A 42 -17.99 3.95 12.24
CA GLY A 42 -19.18 4.61 12.71
C GLY A 42 -20.42 4.27 11.88
N PRO A 43 -21.53 4.98 12.13
CA PRO A 43 -22.71 4.90 11.28
C PRO A 43 -22.40 5.34 9.85
N ILE A 44 -22.68 4.47 8.88
CA ILE A 44 -22.50 4.77 7.46
C ILE A 44 -23.85 5.20 6.87
N PRO A 45 -24.00 6.46 6.42
CA PRO A 45 -25.21 6.92 5.76
C PRO A 45 -25.41 6.27 4.39
N ASP A 46 -26.61 6.44 3.81
CA ASP A 46 -26.85 6.02 2.42
C ASP A 46 -26.16 6.99 1.47
N ALA A 47 -25.58 6.42 0.41
CA ALA A 47 -24.86 7.15 -0.62
C ALA A 47 -24.85 6.38 -1.94
N ASP A 48 -24.41 7.05 -3.00
CA ASP A 48 -24.33 6.48 -4.35
C ASP A 48 -22.98 5.80 -4.61
N LEU A 49 -21.95 6.14 -3.82
CA LEU A 49 -20.58 5.61 -3.92
C LEU A 49 -19.86 5.72 -2.58
N ALA A 50 -18.99 4.76 -2.27
CA ALA A 50 -17.99 4.89 -1.21
C ALA A 50 -16.58 4.69 -1.76
N VAL A 51 -15.62 5.46 -1.24
CA VAL A 51 -14.20 5.40 -1.59
C VAL A 51 -13.38 5.30 -0.30
N ILE A 52 -12.50 4.29 -0.20
CA ILE A 52 -11.66 4.11 0.99
C ILE A 52 -10.47 5.07 0.88
N ARG A 53 -10.27 5.90 1.93
CA ARG A 53 -9.19 6.88 1.93
C ARG A 53 -8.35 6.78 3.20
N SER A 54 -8.48 7.67 4.16
CA SER A 54 -7.61 7.79 5.33
C SER A 54 -7.90 6.75 6.44
N CYS A 55 -8.09 5.48 6.11
CA CYS A 55 -8.48 4.40 7.04
C CYS A 55 -7.27 3.66 7.65
N TRP A 56 -6.14 4.33 7.89
CA TRP A 56 -4.86 3.69 8.25
C TRP A 56 -4.85 2.91 9.58
N ASP A 57 -5.89 3.09 10.40
CA ASP A 57 -6.10 2.35 11.65
C ASP A 57 -6.66 0.92 11.43
N TYR A 58 -7.02 0.54 10.20
CA TYR A 58 -7.62 -0.77 9.92
C TYR A 58 -6.73 -1.95 10.31
N THR A 59 -5.41 -1.78 10.28
CA THR A 59 -4.44 -2.82 10.60
C THR A 59 -4.52 -3.27 12.07
N GLU A 60 -5.05 -2.42 12.94
CA GLU A 60 -5.23 -2.71 14.37
C GLU A 60 -6.53 -3.48 14.64
N ARG A 61 -7.50 -3.44 13.70
CA ARG A 61 -8.83 -4.07 13.79
C ARG A 61 -9.27 -4.61 12.44
N LEU A 62 -8.42 -5.46 11.84
CA LEU A 62 -8.61 -5.92 10.46
C LEU A 62 -9.97 -6.60 10.24
N ASP A 63 -10.38 -7.50 11.14
CA ASP A 63 -11.65 -8.23 11.00
C ASP A 63 -12.86 -7.29 11.04
N ASP A 64 -12.86 -6.32 11.94
CA ASP A 64 -13.90 -5.28 12.01
C ASP A 64 -13.95 -4.45 10.74
N PHE A 65 -12.77 -4.05 10.23
CA PHE A 65 -12.68 -3.28 9.00
C PHE A 65 -13.21 -4.07 7.80
N LEU A 66 -12.78 -5.32 7.63
CA LEU A 66 -13.24 -6.16 6.54
C LEU A 66 -14.75 -6.41 6.61
N ALA A 67 -15.30 -6.59 7.81
CA ALA A 67 -16.75 -6.73 8.02
C ALA A 67 -17.51 -5.43 7.64
N ALA A 68 -16.97 -4.26 8.02
CA ALA A 68 -17.54 -2.96 7.64
C ALA A 68 -17.51 -2.75 6.11
N ILE A 69 -16.37 -3.04 5.47
CA ILE A 69 -16.21 -2.93 4.00
C ILE A 69 -17.18 -3.87 3.26
N ASP A 70 -17.36 -5.10 3.74
CA ASP A 70 -18.36 -6.02 3.19
C ASP A 70 -19.80 -5.47 3.35
N ALA A 71 -20.10 -4.88 4.52
CA ALA A 71 -21.42 -4.30 4.77
C ALA A 71 -21.70 -3.09 3.88
N ILE A 72 -20.71 -2.21 3.69
CA ILE A 72 -20.79 -1.04 2.79
C ILE A 72 -20.97 -1.52 1.34
N GLY A 73 -20.12 -2.45 0.87
CA GLY A 73 -20.17 -2.95 -0.51
C GLY A 73 -21.45 -3.70 -0.89
N ARG A 74 -22.24 -4.19 0.10
CA ARG A 74 -23.59 -4.73 -0.13
C ARG A 74 -24.65 -3.65 -0.30
N ARG A 75 -24.41 -2.43 0.19
CA ARG A 75 -25.39 -1.32 0.15
C ARG A 75 -25.16 -0.38 -1.03
N MET A 76 -23.89 -0.18 -1.40
CA MET A 76 -23.50 0.78 -2.43
C MET A 76 -22.23 0.34 -3.16
N PRO A 77 -21.97 0.83 -4.38
CA PRO A 77 -20.68 0.67 -5.06
C PRO A 77 -19.52 1.12 -4.15
N LEU A 78 -18.43 0.38 -4.18
CA LEU A 78 -17.23 0.67 -3.38
C LEU A 78 -15.99 0.71 -4.29
N TRP A 79 -15.22 1.76 -4.22
CA TRP A 79 -13.91 1.88 -4.83
C TRP A 79 -12.81 1.66 -3.75
N ASN A 80 -11.97 0.68 -3.78
CA ASN A 80 -11.96 -0.57 -4.55
C ASN A 80 -12.93 -1.58 -3.92
N PRO A 81 -13.46 -2.56 -4.68
CA PRO A 81 -14.43 -3.52 -4.17
C PRO A 81 -13.91 -4.35 -2.98
N ALA A 82 -14.83 -4.82 -2.13
CA ALA A 82 -14.48 -5.58 -0.92
C ALA A 82 -13.57 -6.80 -1.18
N ALA A 83 -13.74 -7.49 -2.32
CA ALA A 83 -12.86 -8.61 -2.69
C ALA A 83 -11.41 -8.17 -2.93
N THR A 84 -11.20 -7.01 -3.57
CA THR A 84 -9.87 -6.41 -3.76
C THR A 84 -9.24 -6.01 -2.44
N VAL A 85 -10.03 -5.36 -1.57
CA VAL A 85 -9.60 -4.96 -0.23
C VAL A 85 -9.14 -6.18 0.58
N ARG A 86 -9.95 -7.22 0.62
CA ARG A 86 -9.66 -8.45 1.36
C ARG A 86 -8.37 -9.13 0.86
N TRP A 87 -8.20 -9.21 -0.45
CA TRP A 87 -7.00 -9.79 -1.05
C TRP A 87 -5.76 -8.95 -0.75
N ASN A 88 -5.86 -7.62 -0.82
CA ASN A 88 -4.71 -6.72 -0.63
C ASN A 88 -4.34 -6.48 0.84
N ALA A 89 -5.25 -6.75 1.79
CA ALA A 89 -5.02 -6.55 3.22
C ALA A 89 -3.92 -7.46 3.77
N ASP A 90 -3.77 -8.67 3.23
CA ASP A 90 -2.71 -9.61 3.60
C ASP A 90 -1.60 -9.60 2.54
N LYS A 91 -0.41 -9.18 2.92
CA LYS A 91 0.72 -8.99 1.99
C LYS A 91 1.33 -10.31 1.47
N ARG A 92 0.74 -11.47 1.79
CA ARG A 92 1.02 -12.74 1.10
C ARG A 92 0.68 -12.67 -0.39
N TYR A 93 -0.17 -11.72 -0.82
CA TYR A 93 -0.43 -11.49 -2.24
C TYR A 93 0.84 -11.26 -3.07
N LEU A 94 1.94 -10.80 -2.46
CA LEU A 94 3.22 -10.64 -3.16
C LEU A 94 3.82 -11.98 -3.61
N LEU A 95 3.60 -13.07 -2.86
CA LEU A 95 3.97 -14.43 -3.29
C LEU A 95 3.15 -14.87 -4.51
N GLU A 96 1.86 -14.53 -4.54
CA GLU A 96 1.01 -14.81 -5.70
C GLU A 96 1.47 -14.02 -6.93
N LEU A 97 1.80 -12.75 -6.77
CA LEU A 97 2.33 -11.91 -7.85
C LEU A 97 3.65 -12.46 -8.37
N ALA A 98 4.59 -12.82 -7.48
CA ALA A 98 5.85 -13.47 -7.87
C ALA A 98 5.61 -14.78 -8.64
N GLY A 99 4.68 -15.63 -8.17
CA GLY A 99 4.26 -16.85 -8.85
C GLY A 99 3.63 -16.61 -10.23
N ARG A 100 3.12 -15.43 -10.50
CA ARG A 100 2.59 -14.97 -11.81
C ARG A 100 3.65 -14.26 -12.68
N GLY A 101 4.92 -14.30 -12.25
CA GLY A 101 6.04 -13.71 -13.00
C GLY A 101 6.20 -12.20 -12.84
N VAL A 102 5.59 -11.59 -11.81
CA VAL A 102 5.87 -10.21 -11.44
C VAL A 102 7.21 -10.16 -10.69
N ALA A 103 8.12 -9.30 -11.14
CA ALA A 103 9.42 -9.13 -10.49
C ALA A 103 9.24 -8.51 -9.11
N THR A 104 9.62 -9.24 -8.07
CA THR A 104 9.65 -8.80 -6.66
C THR A 104 11.02 -9.12 -6.07
N PRO A 105 11.46 -8.48 -4.98
CA PRO A 105 12.58 -9.02 -4.23
C PRO A 105 12.28 -10.46 -3.82
N PRO A 106 13.26 -11.37 -3.79
CA PRO A 106 13.07 -12.70 -3.22
C PRO A 106 12.48 -12.59 -1.82
N LEU A 107 11.38 -13.31 -1.58
CA LEU A 107 10.63 -13.22 -0.32
C LEU A 107 10.03 -14.55 0.07
N LEU A 108 9.76 -14.71 1.34
CA LEU A 108 8.96 -15.78 1.93
C LEU A 108 8.10 -15.23 3.07
N VAL A 109 7.20 -16.06 3.58
CA VAL A 109 6.45 -15.75 4.81
C VAL A 109 6.80 -16.79 5.86
N THR A 110 7.02 -16.32 7.10
CA THR A 110 7.20 -17.17 8.28
C THR A 110 5.99 -17.01 9.19
N GLU A 111 5.50 -18.15 9.70
CA GLU A 111 4.42 -18.24 10.67
C GLU A 111 4.98 -18.43 12.08
N PRO A 112 4.30 -18.00 13.15
CA PRO A 112 4.68 -18.36 14.50
C PRO A 112 4.83 -19.88 14.66
N GLY A 113 5.95 -20.31 15.27
CA GLY A 113 6.27 -21.73 15.42
C GLY A 113 6.82 -22.40 14.15
N SER A 114 7.04 -21.66 13.09
CA SER A 114 7.73 -22.16 11.88
C SER A 114 9.16 -22.63 12.21
N PRO A 115 9.66 -23.69 11.56
CA PRO A 115 11.03 -24.19 11.78
C PRO A 115 12.10 -23.32 11.10
N HIS A 116 11.74 -22.18 10.57
CA HIS A 116 12.69 -21.29 9.87
C HIS A 116 13.73 -20.70 10.85
N THR A 117 15.00 -21.00 10.60
CA THR A 117 16.12 -20.35 11.27
C THR A 117 16.59 -19.15 10.47
N LEU A 118 17.23 -18.17 11.10
CA LEU A 118 17.77 -16.99 10.41
C LEU A 118 18.72 -17.39 9.30
N ASP A 119 19.71 -18.26 9.57
CA ASP A 119 20.67 -18.73 8.56
C ASP A 119 19.98 -19.46 7.40
N GLY A 120 18.98 -20.30 7.71
CA GLY A 120 18.21 -21.02 6.69
C GLY A 120 17.45 -20.07 5.76
N VAL A 121 16.87 -19.00 6.30
CA VAL A 121 16.16 -18.00 5.51
C VAL A 121 17.14 -17.12 4.71
N MET A 122 18.26 -16.72 5.29
CA MET A 122 19.31 -16.00 4.58
C MET A 122 19.84 -16.80 3.40
N GLY A 123 20.11 -18.11 3.61
CA GLY A 123 20.50 -19.01 2.54
C GLY A 123 19.44 -19.16 1.46
N ALA A 124 18.18 -19.33 1.82
CA ALA A 124 17.06 -19.46 0.88
C ALA A 124 16.82 -18.20 0.03
N LEU A 125 17.00 -17.02 0.61
CA LEU A 125 16.83 -15.75 -0.09
C LEU A 125 18.11 -15.21 -0.73
N GLY A 126 19.25 -15.91 -0.55
CA GLY A 126 20.56 -15.54 -1.11
C GLY A 126 21.04 -14.17 -0.65
N SER A 127 20.89 -13.87 0.66
CA SER A 127 21.21 -12.54 1.21
C SER A 127 21.60 -12.62 2.68
N GLU A 128 22.64 -11.92 3.05
CA GLU A 128 23.03 -11.71 4.45
C GLU A 128 22.24 -10.58 5.14
N GLN A 129 21.39 -9.87 4.41
CA GLN A 129 20.55 -8.80 4.96
C GLN A 129 19.10 -9.02 4.57
N LEU A 130 18.25 -9.05 5.57
CA LEU A 130 16.82 -9.27 5.42
C LEU A 130 16.02 -8.06 5.89
N VAL A 131 14.82 -7.91 5.35
CA VAL A 131 13.80 -6.99 5.88
C VAL A 131 12.57 -7.80 6.25
N LEU A 132 12.18 -7.71 7.51
CA LEU A 132 10.98 -8.31 8.05
C LEU A 132 9.87 -7.25 8.10
N LYS A 133 8.68 -7.64 7.68
CA LYS A 133 7.48 -6.80 7.75
C LYS A 133 6.29 -7.64 8.17
N PRO A 134 5.40 -7.17 9.04
CA PRO A 134 4.14 -7.88 9.29
C PRO A 134 3.38 -8.14 7.99
N VAL A 135 2.71 -9.28 7.86
CA VAL A 135 1.87 -9.55 6.66
C VAL A 135 0.65 -8.64 6.60
N VAL A 136 0.17 -8.16 7.74
CA VAL A 136 -0.84 -7.09 7.86
C VAL A 136 -0.16 -5.90 8.52
N GLY A 137 -0.14 -4.76 7.85
CA GLY A 137 0.54 -3.57 8.37
C GLY A 137 0.48 -2.39 7.43
N ALA A 138 0.61 -1.19 7.97
CA ALA A 138 0.68 0.08 7.27
C ALA A 138 1.76 0.98 7.88
N SER A 139 2.11 2.09 7.21
CA SER A 139 2.99 3.16 7.72
C SER A 139 4.37 2.68 8.20
N GLY A 140 4.89 1.58 7.68
CA GLY A 140 6.20 1.04 8.10
C GLY A 140 6.27 0.54 9.54
N LYS A 141 5.13 0.40 10.24
CA LYS A 141 5.10 -0.18 11.61
C LYS A 141 5.60 -1.62 11.59
N GLY A 142 6.49 -1.97 12.54
CA GLY A 142 7.03 -3.32 12.67
C GLY A 142 8.02 -3.74 11.56
N VAL A 143 8.50 -2.81 10.75
CA VAL A 143 9.57 -3.07 9.76
C VAL A 143 10.90 -3.15 10.48
N LEU A 144 11.62 -4.26 10.29
CA LEU A 144 12.93 -4.52 10.89
C LEU A 144 13.92 -4.90 9.79
N ARG A 145 15.13 -4.36 9.86
CA ARG A 145 16.28 -4.89 9.12
C ARG A 145 17.00 -5.87 10.04
N ILE A 146 17.39 -7.01 9.50
CA ILE A 146 18.04 -8.11 10.21
C ILE A 146 19.34 -8.45 9.49
N ASP A 147 20.43 -8.39 10.22
CA ASP A 147 21.75 -8.82 9.82
C ASP A 147 22.11 -10.19 10.51
N PRO A 148 23.16 -10.92 10.11
CA PRO A 148 23.46 -12.25 10.68
C PRO A 148 23.66 -12.28 12.20
N ALA A 149 24.04 -11.16 12.81
CA ALA A 149 24.21 -11.06 14.26
C ALA A 149 22.90 -10.85 15.05
N ASP A 150 21.78 -10.65 14.35
CA ASP A 150 20.49 -10.24 14.97
C ASP A 150 19.57 -11.42 15.30
N GLU A 151 20.11 -12.60 15.64
CA GLU A 151 19.34 -13.80 15.96
C GLU A 151 18.25 -13.55 17.01
N ALA A 152 18.54 -12.80 18.06
CA ALA A 152 17.57 -12.48 19.12
C ALA A 152 16.41 -11.62 18.57
N ALA A 153 16.69 -10.63 17.70
CA ALA A 153 15.67 -9.81 17.08
C ALA A 153 14.83 -10.60 16.07
N TRP A 154 15.46 -11.52 15.32
CA TRP A 154 14.75 -12.48 14.46
C TRP A 154 13.76 -13.31 15.26
N GLN A 155 14.24 -14.03 16.31
CA GLN A 155 13.42 -14.90 17.13
C GLN A 155 12.24 -14.13 17.75
N HIS A 156 12.49 -12.92 18.24
CA HIS A 156 11.43 -12.08 18.78
C HIS A 156 10.39 -11.71 17.72
N ALA A 157 10.83 -11.30 16.53
CA ALA A 157 9.92 -10.84 15.47
C ALA A 157 9.00 -11.97 14.95
N VAL A 158 9.54 -13.20 14.77
CA VAL A 158 8.78 -14.33 14.20
C VAL A 158 7.94 -15.10 15.22
N ALA A 159 8.08 -14.77 16.51
CA ALA A 159 7.41 -15.52 17.58
C ALA A 159 5.89 -15.29 17.66
N TRP A 160 5.43 -14.09 17.30
CA TRP A 160 4.09 -13.65 17.69
C TRP A 160 3.13 -13.39 16.53
N ALA A 161 3.64 -13.12 15.34
CA ALA A 161 2.82 -12.82 14.19
C ALA A 161 3.46 -13.34 12.88
N PRO A 162 2.64 -13.60 11.85
CA PRO A 162 3.17 -13.88 10.52
C PRO A 162 3.99 -12.71 9.98
N MET A 163 5.21 -13.02 9.53
CA MET A 163 6.11 -12.00 8.97
C MET A 163 6.43 -12.31 7.52
N ARG A 164 6.33 -11.30 6.66
CA ARG A 164 6.94 -11.30 5.34
C ARG A 164 8.42 -11.00 5.50
N VAL A 165 9.25 -11.91 5.05
CA VAL A 165 10.71 -11.79 5.07
C VAL A 165 11.18 -11.64 3.63
N GLN A 166 11.91 -10.60 3.34
CA GLN A 166 12.45 -10.35 2.00
C GLN A 166 13.94 -10.02 2.05
N ARG A 167 14.65 -10.31 0.95
CA ARG A 167 16.01 -9.82 0.77
C ARG A 167 16.01 -8.29 0.84
N PHE A 168 16.97 -7.71 1.56
CA PHE A 168 17.18 -6.27 1.54
C PHE A 168 17.63 -5.83 0.14
N VAL A 169 17.03 -4.77 -0.36
CA VAL A 169 17.36 -4.14 -1.64
C VAL A 169 18.03 -2.80 -1.35
N PRO A 170 19.36 -2.71 -1.48
CA PRO A 170 20.10 -1.51 -1.05
C PRO A 170 19.73 -0.26 -1.83
N GLU A 171 19.19 -0.39 -3.03
CA GLU A 171 18.74 0.73 -3.86
C GLU A 171 17.58 1.52 -3.24
N VAL A 172 16.85 0.95 -2.26
CA VAL A 172 15.90 1.72 -1.43
C VAL A 172 16.61 2.89 -0.75
N VAL A 173 17.85 2.67 -0.29
CA VAL A 173 18.64 3.68 0.42
C VAL A 173 19.41 4.57 -0.54
N THR A 174 20.00 4.01 -1.61
CA THR A 174 20.86 4.75 -2.55
C THR A 174 20.06 5.57 -3.56
N ASP A 175 18.99 5.00 -4.10
CA ASP A 175 18.19 5.61 -5.18
C ASP A 175 16.80 6.05 -4.74
N GLY A 176 16.29 5.42 -3.68
CA GLY A 176 14.95 5.63 -3.16
C GLY A 176 13.91 4.70 -3.75
N GLU A 177 12.75 4.68 -3.13
CA GLU A 177 11.57 3.93 -3.54
C GLU A 177 10.64 4.80 -4.38
N TRP A 178 10.15 4.26 -5.48
CA TRP A 178 9.19 4.91 -6.34
C TRP A 178 7.76 4.52 -5.96
N SER A 179 6.86 5.50 -5.99
CA SER A 179 5.41 5.28 -5.88
C SER A 179 4.75 5.77 -7.16
N LEU A 180 4.06 4.89 -7.86
CA LEU A 180 3.37 5.17 -9.12
C LEU A 180 1.87 5.09 -8.90
N MET A 181 1.15 6.21 -9.09
CA MET A 181 -0.29 6.30 -8.90
C MET A 181 -1.04 6.00 -10.19
N TRP A 182 -2.07 5.17 -10.05
CA TRP A 182 -2.91 4.69 -11.15
C TRP A 182 -4.39 4.88 -10.83
N PHE A 183 -5.15 5.34 -11.81
CA PHE A 183 -6.60 5.50 -11.71
C PHE A 183 -7.25 4.88 -12.95
N HIS A 184 -8.24 4.00 -12.75
CA HIS A 184 -9.00 3.35 -13.82
C HIS A 184 -8.11 2.79 -14.94
N GLY A 185 -7.04 2.10 -14.57
CA GLY A 185 -6.11 1.48 -15.53
C GLY A 185 -5.12 2.44 -16.19
N ARG A 186 -5.07 3.72 -15.79
CA ARG A 186 -4.19 4.72 -16.38
C ARG A 186 -3.18 5.24 -15.36
N PHE A 187 -1.93 5.33 -15.78
CA PHE A 187 -0.90 6.03 -15.01
C PHE A 187 -1.23 7.52 -14.89
N SER A 188 -1.12 8.06 -13.70
CA SER A 188 -1.35 9.48 -13.41
C SER A 188 -0.06 10.23 -13.16
N HIS A 189 0.63 9.90 -12.10
CA HIS A 189 1.86 10.57 -11.66
C HIS A 189 2.68 9.63 -10.79
N ALA A 190 3.90 10.05 -10.47
CA ALA A 190 4.76 9.32 -9.56
C ALA A 190 5.53 10.27 -8.63
N VAL A 191 5.90 9.73 -7.51
CA VAL A 191 6.86 10.35 -6.59
C VAL A 191 8.01 9.38 -6.32
N ARG A 192 9.16 9.95 -5.92
CA ARG A 192 10.28 9.18 -5.39
C ARG A 192 10.48 9.54 -3.93
N LYS A 193 10.52 8.51 -3.10
CA LYS A 193 10.70 8.60 -1.65
C LYS A 193 12.13 8.20 -1.30
N ARG A 194 12.80 8.97 -0.46
CA ARG A 194 14.13 8.62 0.03
C ARG A 194 14.13 8.58 1.56
N PRO A 195 14.71 7.54 2.17
CA PRO A 195 14.83 7.49 3.62
C PRO A 195 15.84 8.52 4.11
N ARG A 196 15.70 8.91 5.38
CA ARG A 196 16.74 9.65 6.09
C ARG A 196 18.02 8.80 6.21
N ALA A 197 19.17 9.45 6.30
CA ALA A 197 20.45 8.76 6.52
C ALA A 197 20.39 7.81 7.75
N GLY A 198 20.76 6.55 7.55
CA GLY A 198 20.72 5.51 8.58
C GLY A 198 19.36 4.85 8.79
N GLU A 199 18.33 5.21 8.01
CA GLU A 199 17.01 4.63 8.02
C GLU A 199 16.76 3.86 6.71
N ILE A 200 15.87 2.86 6.75
CA ILE A 200 15.41 2.14 5.57
C ILE A 200 13.94 2.44 5.23
N ARG A 201 13.19 3.02 6.16
CA ARG A 201 11.79 3.43 5.96
C ARG A 201 11.77 4.77 5.27
N VAL A 202 10.99 4.85 4.20
CA VAL A 202 10.95 6.02 3.29
C VAL A 202 9.85 7.02 3.63
N GLN A 203 8.99 6.71 4.61
CA GLN A 203 7.86 7.54 4.99
C GLN A 203 8.32 8.84 5.67
N GLU A 204 7.59 9.95 5.43
CA GLU A 204 7.91 11.27 5.98
C GLU A 204 7.90 11.30 7.51
N GLU A 205 7.01 10.53 8.16
CA GLU A 205 6.96 10.37 9.62
C GLU A 205 8.24 9.75 10.22
N HIS A 206 9.07 9.09 9.39
CA HIS A 206 10.39 8.58 9.75
C HIS A 206 11.53 9.49 9.27
N GLY A 207 11.20 10.69 8.81
CA GLY A 207 12.16 11.68 8.31
C GLY A 207 12.58 11.45 6.85
N GLY A 208 11.82 10.63 6.11
CA GLY A 208 11.98 10.48 4.66
C GLY A 208 11.61 11.76 3.90
N THR A 209 12.03 11.84 2.66
CA THR A 209 11.68 12.92 1.73
C THR A 209 10.90 12.37 0.56
N VAL A 210 9.95 13.16 0.06
CA VAL A 210 9.13 12.85 -1.11
C VAL A 210 9.30 13.93 -2.15
N GLU A 211 9.59 13.55 -3.39
CA GLU A 211 9.72 14.47 -4.52
C GLU A 211 8.93 13.96 -5.73
N PRO A 212 8.26 14.84 -6.51
CA PRO A 212 7.70 14.47 -7.80
C PRO A 212 8.77 13.90 -8.71
N ALA A 213 8.44 12.83 -9.44
CA ALA A 213 9.39 12.16 -10.31
C ALA A 213 8.71 11.60 -11.57
N THR A 214 9.49 11.45 -12.64
CA THR A 214 9.02 10.88 -13.90
C THR A 214 9.56 9.46 -14.06
N PRO A 215 8.71 8.42 -14.00
CA PRO A 215 9.15 7.04 -14.11
C PRO A 215 9.58 6.71 -15.55
N GLY A 216 10.60 5.87 -15.68
CA GLY A 216 11.02 5.32 -16.97
C GLY A 216 10.06 4.24 -17.49
N ALA A 217 10.16 3.93 -18.79
CA ALA A 217 9.30 2.93 -19.42
C ALA A 217 9.39 1.52 -18.79
N VAL A 218 10.53 1.16 -18.22
CA VAL A 218 10.71 -0.12 -17.50
C VAL A 218 9.79 -0.18 -16.29
N MET A 219 9.75 0.89 -15.50
CA MET A 219 8.91 1.00 -14.30
C MET A 219 7.42 0.92 -14.66
N LEU A 220 6.99 1.69 -15.67
CA LEU A 220 5.59 1.71 -16.12
C LEU A 220 5.14 0.32 -16.57
N ARG A 221 5.93 -0.37 -17.43
CA ARG A 221 5.59 -1.73 -17.87
C ARG A 221 5.58 -2.76 -16.73
N ALA A 222 6.46 -2.62 -15.75
CA ALA A 222 6.46 -3.51 -14.59
C ALA A 222 5.22 -3.28 -13.70
N ALA A 223 4.86 -2.02 -13.47
CA ALA A 223 3.64 -1.66 -12.74
C ALA A 223 2.37 -2.15 -13.46
N GLU A 224 2.28 -1.97 -14.79
CA GLU A 224 1.17 -2.49 -15.60
C GLU A 224 1.03 -4.02 -15.48
N ARG A 225 2.15 -4.75 -15.55
CA ARG A 225 2.14 -6.22 -15.35
C ARG A 225 1.67 -6.60 -13.95
N ALA A 226 2.13 -5.89 -12.92
CA ALA A 226 1.72 -6.14 -11.54
C ALA A 226 0.21 -5.90 -11.35
N LEU A 227 -0.30 -4.79 -11.88
CA LEU A 227 -1.72 -4.43 -11.81
C LEU A 227 -2.60 -5.37 -12.64
N ALA A 228 -2.12 -5.84 -13.81
CA ALA A 228 -2.81 -6.85 -14.62
C ALA A 228 -2.87 -8.23 -13.93
N ALA A 229 -1.96 -8.51 -13.01
CA ALA A 229 -1.95 -9.74 -12.22
C ALA A 229 -2.87 -9.69 -10.99
N VAL A 230 -3.47 -8.55 -10.66
CA VAL A 230 -4.48 -8.44 -9.57
C VAL A 230 -5.73 -9.25 -9.97
N PRO A 231 -6.21 -10.19 -9.13
CA PRO A 231 -7.30 -11.09 -9.50
C PRO A 231 -8.69 -10.45 -9.45
N HIS A 232 -8.81 -9.24 -8.95
CA HIS A 232 -10.06 -8.53 -8.72
C HIS A 232 -10.07 -7.15 -9.41
N PRO A 233 -11.25 -6.58 -9.72
CA PRO A 233 -11.36 -5.22 -10.23
C PRO A 233 -10.77 -4.19 -9.26
N TRP A 234 -10.16 -3.15 -9.79
CA TRP A 234 -9.67 -2.02 -9.01
C TRP A 234 -9.90 -0.69 -9.76
N HIS A 235 -10.03 0.39 -9.01
CA HIS A 235 -10.28 1.73 -9.55
C HIS A 235 -9.10 2.67 -9.35
N TYR A 236 -8.38 2.53 -8.24
CA TYR A 236 -7.14 3.24 -7.95
C TYR A 236 -6.11 2.29 -7.35
N ALA A 237 -4.86 2.61 -7.56
CA ALA A 237 -3.74 1.84 -7.04
C ALA A 237 -2.51 2.73 -6.85
N ARG A 238 -1.67 2.39 -5.87
CA ARG A 238 -0.29 2.82 -5.79
C ARG A 238 0.61 1.60 -5.93
N VAL A 239 1.55 1.69 -6.86
CA VAL A 239 2.57 0.66 -7.08
C VAL A 239 3.88 1.17 -6.53
N ASP A 240 4.36 0.57 -5.46
CA ASP A 240 5.64 0.90 -4.86
C ASP A 240 6.72 -0.07 -5.34
N GLY A 241 7.89 0.46 -5.70
CA GLY A 241 8.97 -0.36 -6.22
C GLY A 241 10.32 0.34 -6.29
N VAL A 242 11.34 -0.44 -6.60
CA VAL A 242 12.73 0.00 -6.66
C VAL A 242 13.39 -0.51 -7.94
N MET A 243 14.21 0.31 -8.59
CA MET A 243 15.08 -0.14 -9.67
C MET A 243 16.27 -0.89 -9.09
N SER A 244 16.46 -2.14 -9.49
CA SER A 244 17.63 -2.95 -9.11
C SER A 244 18.04 -3.83 -10.28
N GLY A 245 19.31 -3.86 -10.61
CA GLY A 245 19.84 -4.70 -11.71
C GLY A 245 19.20 -4.45 -13.09
N GLY A 246 18.62 -3.27 -13.33
CA GLY A 246 17.92 -2.95 -14.58
C GLY A 246 16.44 -3.37 -14.60
N GLU A 247 15.93 -3.97 -13.56
CA GLU A 247 14.52 -4.33 -13.37
C GLU A 247 13.85 -3.43 -12.35
N PHE A 248 12.53 -3.26 -12.47
CA PHE A 248 11.73 -2.60 -11.43
C PHE A 248 11.08 -3.67 -10.56
N LEU A 249 11.63 -3.84 -9.36
CA LEU A 249 11.12 -4.78 -8.38
C LEU A 249 9.92 -4.19 -7.64
N ILE A 250 8.79 -4.87 -7.70
CA ILE A 250 7.58 -4.47 -6.99
C ILE A 250 7.76 -4.78 -5.50
N MET A 251 7.76 -3.74 -4.70
CA MET A 251 7.88 -3.81 -3.24
C MET A 251 6.51 -3.98 -2.57
N GLU A 252 5.48 -3.30 -3.13
CA GLU A 252 4.13 -3.31 -2.62
C GLU A 252 3.12 -2.84 -3.67
N LEU A 253 1.87 -3.35 -3.60
CA LEU A 253 0.70 -2.76 -4.21
C LEU A 253 -0.22 -2.26 -3.10
N GLU A 254 -0.65 -1.01 -3.18
CA GLU A 254 -1.63 -0.47 -2.26
C GLU A 254 -2.94 -0.21 -3.00
N LEU A 255 -3.97 -1.01 -2.66
CA LEU A 255 -5.30 -0.98 -3.27
C LEU A 255 -6.40 -0.67 -2.24
N ILE A 256 -6.02 -0.36 -0.98
CA ILE A 256 -6.98 -0.06 0.09
C ILE A 256 -7.02 1.45 0.32
N GLU A 257 -5.99 2.00 0.97
CA GLU A 257 -5.94 3.39 1.43
C GLU A 257 -4.59 4.08 1.13
N PRO A 258 -4.05 3.95 -0.09
CA PRO A 258 -2.76 4.54 -0.39
C PRO A 258 -2.77 6.06 -0.19
N GLN A 259 -1.70 6.60 0.39
CA GLN A 259 -1.39 8.01 0.19
C GLN A 259 -1.16 8.24 -1.30
N LEU A 260 -1.94 9.14 -1.89
CA LEU A 260 -1.95 9.36 -3.35
C LEU A 260 -1.08 10.53 -3.79
N PHE A 261 -0.47 11.26 -2.85
CA PHE A 261 0.39 12.42 -3.11
C PHE A 261 -0.30 13.46 -4.01
N LEU A 262 -1.54 13.82 -3.64
CA LEU A 262 -2.39 14.74 -4.41
C LEU A 262 -2.01 16.20 -4.18
N THR A 263 -1.36 16.52 -3.06
CA THR A 263 -0.87 17.86 -2.73
C THR A 263 0.41 18.16 -3.52
N GLY A 264 0.46 19.32 -4.19
CA GLY A 264 1.65 19.77 -4.92
C GLY A 264 1.75 19.41 -6.41
N ASN A 265 0.86 18.56 -6.90
CA ASN A 265 0.67 18.30 -8.33
C ASN A 265 -0.81 18.52 -8.66
N ASN A 266 -1.17 18.99 -9.86
CA ASN A 266 -2.56 19.02 -10.36
C ASN A 266 -3.15 17.60 -10.52
N ALA A 267 -2.76 16.67 -9.65
CA ALA A 267 -3.08 15.25 -9.72
C ALA A 267 -4.53 14.97 -9.36
N ALA A 268 -5.12 15.75 -8.45
CA ALA A 268 -6.53 15.58 -8.05
C ALA A 268 -7.50 15.78 -9.24
N SER A 269 -7.15 16.63 -10.22
CA SER A 269 -7.94 16.85 -11.44
C SER A 269 -7.89 15.68 -12.44
N ARG A 270 -7.02 14.69 -12.20
CA ARG A 270 -6.86 13.50 -13.05
C ARG A 270 -7.64 12.29 -12.55
N MET A 271 -8.27 12.39 -11.37
CA MET A 271 -9.27 11.40 -10.98
C MET A 271 -10.51 11.61 -11.86
N PRO A 272 -10.94 10.62 -12.64
CA PRO A 272 -12.16 10.75 -13.42
C PRO A 272 -13.34 10.85 -12.46
N GLY A 273 -14.25 11.79 -12.76
CA GLY A 273 -15.53 11.88 -12.09
C GLY A 273 -16.42 10.67 -12.40
#